data_7e65d3794f4eff5508acaa4566c6e452
#
_entry.id   7e65d3794f4eff5508acaa4566c6e452
#
_cell.length_a   1.000
_cell.length_b   1.000
_cell.length_c   1.000
_cell.angle_alpha   90.00
_cell.angle_beta   90.00
_cell.angle_gamma   90.00
#
_symmetry.space_group_name_H-M   'P 1'
#
loop_
_entity.id
_entity.type
_entity.pdbx_description
1 polymer ?
#
loop_
_entity_poly.entity_id
_entity_poly.type
_entity_poly.pdbx_seq_one_letter_code
_entity_poly.pdbx_strand_id
1 'polypeptide(L)'
;MDISVVVPLLNEQDSLEELFYRIKKVCEQNDFTFEVIFVDDGSTDDSWQIIEYIANFNTEVKGIKFRKNYGKSPSLSAAFKEVKGDVVITMDADLQDFPEEIPSLYKMLKNQKADIVSGWKENRQDNKLTKNLPSKLFNGVARKTSGVKLHDFNCGLKAYRWEVTQNIELYGDMHRYIPVLAKNAGYSKIIEKKVKHQARKYGVSKFGANRFVNGFLDLITLFFASRFGNKPMHIFGLLGTLMFILGFFASFYLGIEKLYKVYISHTSARLITDSPYFYISLVFMILGTQLFLAGFLGELIVRNNREKQLYLVQKELNLN
;
A
#
# COMPACT_ATOMS: atom_id res chain seq x y z
N MET A 1 0.01 -19.05 20.52
CA MET A 1 -1.30 -18.40 20.23
C MET A 1 -1.61 -18.63 18.77
N ASP A 2 -2.86 -19.03 18.45
CA ASP A 2 -3.19 -19.41 17.08
C ASP A 2 -3.43 -18.21 16.18
N ILE A 3 -4.20 -17.21 16.67
CA ILE A 3 -4.70 -16.12 15.85
C ILE A 3 -4.54 -14.76 16.54
N SER A 4 -4.03 -13.77 15.81
CA SER A 4 -4.16 -12.35 16.14
C SER A 4 -5.11 -11.68 15.14
N VAL A 5 -6.22 -11.13 15.61
CA VAL A 5 -7.15 -10.36 14.77
C VAL A 5 -6.84 -8.88 14.93
N VAL A 6 -6.51 -8.21 13.84
CA VAL A 6 -6.16 -6.78 13.81
C VAL A 6 -7.31 -5.99 13.19
N VAL A 7 -7.83 -5.03 13.95
CA VAL A 7 -8.99 -4.22 13.57
C VAL A 7 -8.64 -2.73 13.64
N PRO A 8 -8.18 -2.12 12.53
CA PRO A 8 -8.03 -0.67 12.44
C PRO A 8 -9.41 0.00 12.35
N LEU A 9 -9.58 1.10 13.08
CA LEU A 9 -10.87 1.80 13.15
C LEU A 9 -10.71 3.32 13.24
N LEU A 10 -11.77 4.02 12.85
CA LEU A 10 -11.94 5.46 13.04
C LEU A 10 -13.43 5.79 13.14
N ASN A 11 -13.89 6.24 14.31
CA ASN A 11 -15.31 6.54 14.59
C ASN A 11 -16.25 5.40 14.18
N GLU A 12 -16.16 4.28 14.88
CA GLU A 12 -16.93 3.06 14.62
C GLU A 12 -17.60 2.54 15.93
N GLN A 13 -17.93 3.45 16.85
CA GLN A 13 -18.47 3.12 18.17
C GLN A 13 -19.64 2.11 18.14
N ASP A 14 -20.53 2.21 17.16
CA ASP A 14 -21.75 1.39 17.08
C ASP A 14 -21.51 -0.07 16.68
N SER A 15 -20.32 -0.39 16.17
CA SER A 15 -20.01 -1.70 15.60
C SER A 15 -19.07 -2.55 16.45
N LEU A 16 -18.27 -1.92 17.34
CA LEU A 16 -17.15 -2.58 18.01
C LEU A 16 -17.55 -3.72 18.93
N GLU A 17 -18.59 -3.56 19.75
CA GLU A 17 -19.07 -4.62 20.65
C GLU A 17 -19.56 -5.83 19.86
N GLU A 18 -20.43 -5.62 18.87
CA GLU A 18 -20.95 -6.70 18.04
C GLU A 18 -19.82 -7.43 17.32
N LEU A 19 -18.84 -6.68 16.77
CA LEU A 19 -17.69 -7.25 16.07
C LEU A 19 -16.87 -8.13 17.02
N PHE A 20 -16.52 -7.62 18.20
CA PHE A 20 -15.73 -8.36 19.16
C PHE A 20 -16.41 -9.66 19.59
N TYR A 21 -17.69 -9.59 19.97
CA TYR A 21 -18.43 -10.78 20.40
C TYR A 21 -18.58 -11.81 19.28
N ARG A 22 -18.71 -11.39 18.04
CA ARG A 22 -18.73 -12.33 16.90
C ARG A 22 -17.37 -12.98 16.68
N ILE A 23 -16.26 -12.21 16.76
CA ILE A 23 -14.90 -12.77 16.68
C ILE A 23 -14.69 -13.78 17.81
N LYS A 24 -14.96 -13.39 19.05
CA LYS A 24 -14.82 -14.25 20.23
C LYS A 24 -15.60 -15.55 20.08
N LYS A 25 -16.87 -15.48 19.73
CA LYS A 25 -17.73 -16.64 19.51
C LYS A 25 -17.15 -17.59 18.45
N VAL A 26 -16.67 -17.06 17.34
CA VAL A 26 -16.11 -17.86 16.24
C VAL A 26 -14.80 -18.53 16.67
N CYS A 27 -13.93 -17.83 17.40
CA CYS A 27 -12.67 -18.39 17.88
C CYS A 27 -12.92 -19.48 18.93
N GLU A 28 -13.79 -19.25 19.91
CA GLU A 28 -14.15 -20.23 20.95
C GLU A 28 -14.81 -21.48 20.35
N GLN A 29 -15.71 -21.34 19.37
CA GLN A 29 -16.34 -22.46 18.68
C GLN A 29 -15.38 -23.36 17.88
N ASN A 30 -14.18 -22.85 17.57
CA ASN A 30 -13.15 -23.59 16.82
C ASN A 30 -11.92 -23.89 17.66
N ASP A 31 -11.99 -23.73 18.99
CA ASP A 31 -10.90 -23.96 19.98
C ASP A 31 -9.61 -23.20 19.64
N PHE A 32 -9.72 -22.00 19.08
CA PHE A 32 -8.56 -21.16 18.82
C PHE A 32 -8.18 -20.33 20.04
N THR A 33 -6.89 -20.31 20.38
CA THR A 33 -6.31 -19.29 21.23
C THR A 33 -6.10 -18.01 20.42
N PHE A 34 -6.65 -16.89 20.89
CA PHE A 34 -6.69 -15.68 20.07
C PHE A 34 -6.47 -14.40 20.87
N GLU A 35 -6.15 -13.35 20.17
CA GLU A 35 -6.16 -11.96 20.62
C GLU A 35 -6.83 -11.07 19.57
N VAL A 36 -7.41 -9.97 20.03
CA VAL A 36 -7.96 -8.91 19.15
C VAL A 36 -7.26 -7.61 19.48
N ILE A 37 -6.60 -7.03 18.48
CA ILE A 37 -5.89 -5.75 18.61
C ILE A 37 -6.69 -4.67 17.86
N PHE A 38 -7.36 -3.82 18.61
CA PHE A 38 -8.03 -2.64 18.09
C PHE A 38 -7.05 -1.49 17.96
N VAL A 39 -6.99 -0.86 16.78
CA VAL A 39 -6.16 0.33 16.57
C VAL A 39 -7.06 1.51 16.21
N ASP A 40 -7.27 2.37 17.19
CA ASP A 40 -8.04 3.61 17.05
C ASP A 40 -7.19 4.70 16.39
N ASP A 41 -7.48 5.00 15.14
CA ASP A 41 -6.78 5.99 14.32
C ASP A 41 -7.22 7.44 14.65
N GLY A 42 -7.32 7.77 15.94
CA GLY A 42 -7.67 9.10 16.42
C GLY A 42 -9.15 9.41 16.32
N SER A 43 -10.02 8.50 16.74
CA SER A 43 -11.48 8.71 16.80
C SER A 43 -11.85 9.86 17.70
N THR A 44 -12.94 10.54 17.33
CA THR A 44 -13.55 11.67 18.04
C THR A 44 -14.88 11.30 18.73
N ASP A 45 -15.37 10.09 18.49
CA ASP A 45 -16.54 9.49 19.14
C ASP A 45 -16.13 8.61 20.33
N ASP A 46 -17.06 7.81 20.85
CA ASP A 46 -16.83 6.95 22.02
C ASP A 46 -16.14 5.60 21.68
N SER A 47 -15.57 5.46 20.46
CA SER A 47 -14.88 4.23 20.05
C SER A 47 -13.82 3.77 21.04
N TRP A 48 -13.00 4.69 21.55
CA TRP A 48 -11.93 4.33 22.49
C TRP A 48 -12.48 3.88 23.86
N GLN A 49 -13.50 4.55 24.39
CA GLN A 49 -14.15 4.19 25.63
C GLN A 49 -14.76 2.79 25.58
N ILE A 50 -15.32 2.42 24.40
CA ILE A 50 -15.86 1.06 24.17
C ILE A 50 -14.72 0.04 24.15
N ILE A 51 -13.57 0.33 23.52
CA ILE A 51 -12.41 -0.55 23.54
C ILE A 51 -11.91 -0.75 24.98
N GLU A 52 -11.77 0.33 25.78
CA GLU A 52 -11.40 0.26 27.18
C GLU A 52 -12.39 -0.62 27.97
N TYR A 53 -13.69 -0.42 27.75
CA TYR A 53 -14.72 -1.23 28.39
C TYR A 53 -14.60 -2.73 28.05
N ILE A 54 -14.47 -3.07 26.76
CA ILE A 54 -14.33 -4.47 26.34
C ILE A 54 -13.05 -5.09 26.93
N ALA A 55 -11.93 -4.38 26.92
CA ALA A 55 -10.65 -4.84 27.42
C ALA A 55 -10.64 -5.10 28.93
N ASN A 56 -11.44 -4.36 29.71
CA ASN A 56 -11.54 -4.58 31.16
C ASN A 56 -12.15 -5.95 31.53
N PHE A 57 -12.96 -6.53 30.64
CA PHE A 57 -13.62 -7.82 30.86
C PHE A 57 -13.04 -8.97 30.01
N ASN A 58 -12.13 -8.66 29.09
CA ASN A 58 -11.56 -9.65 28.16
C ASN A 58 -10.07 -9.43 28.00
N THR A 59 -9.28 -10.32 28.55
CA THR A 59 -7.81 -10.26 28.51
C THR A 59 -7.25 -10.47 27.11
N GLU A 60 -8.04 -11.03 26.20
CA GLU A 60 -7.72 -11.22 24.81
C GLU A 60 -7.74 -9.91 24.00
N VAL A 61 -8.34 -8.84 24.55
CA VAL A 61 -8.47 -7.55 23.89
C VAL A 61 -7.30 -6.64 24.24
N LYS A 62 -6.71 -6.08 23.20
CA LYS A 62 -5.65 -5.08 23.25
C LYS A 62 -6.07 -3.84 22.48
N GLY A 63 -5.56 -2.69 22.86
CA GLY A 63 -5.88 -1.42 22.23
C GLY A 63 -4.65 -0.55 22.02
N ILE A 64 -4.60 0.10 20.86
CA ILE A 64 -3.64 1.17 20.54
C ILE A 64 -4.44 2.39 20.09
N LYS A 65 -4.22 3.55 20.73
CA LYS A 65 -4.85 4.80 20.36
C LYS A 65 -3.85 5.79 19.82
N PHE A 66 -4.10 6.30 18.60
CA PHE A 66 -3.32 7.36 18.02
C PHE A 66 -3.82 8.75 18.47
N ARG A 67 -2.91 9.72 18.51
CA ARG A 67 -3.25 11.11 18.86
C ARG A 67 -4.12 11.82 17.81
N LYS A 68 -4.04 11.41 16.55
CA LYS A 68 -4.80 11.94 15.40
C LYS A 68 -4.90 10.87 14.33
N ASN A 69 -5.71 11.12 13.31
CA ASN A 69 -5.78 10.24 12.14
C ASN A 69 -4.45 10.27 11.35
N TYR A 70 -3.82 9.11 11.24
CA TYR A 70 -2.62 8.84 10.43
C TYR A 70 -2.91 7.93 9.24
N GLY A 71 -4.09 7.29 9.19
CA GLY A 71 -4.53 6.39 8.15
C GLY A 71 -4.35 4.91 8.46
N LYS A 72 -4.95 4.08 7.62
CA LYS A 72 -5.03 2.63 7.83
C LYS A 72 -3.67 1.91 7.81
N SER A 73 -2.72 2.38 6.99
CA SER A 73 -1.40 1.73 6.91
C SER A 73 -0.58 1.87 8.20
N PRO A 74 -0.45 3.06 8.81
CA PRO A 74 0.16 3.20 10.13
C PRO A 74 -0.55 2.38 11.22
N SER A 75 -1.89 2.31 11.18
CA SER A 75 -2.67 1.50 12.14
C SER A 75 -2.32 0.02 12.04
N LEU A 76 -2.26 -0.52 10.83
CA LEU A 76 -1.83 -1.90 10.60
C LEU A 76 -0.36 -2.12 11.00
N SER A 77 0.52 -1.16 10.68
CA SER A 77 1.94 -1.24 11.04
C SER A 77 2.17 -1.27 12.56
N ALA A 78 1.38 -0.49 13.32
CA ALA A 78 1.44 -0.51 14.77
C ALA A 78 1.01 -1.87 15.34
N ALA A 79 -0.14 -2.38 14.87
CA ALA A 79 -0.63 -3.67 15.32
C ALA A 79 0.29 -4.83 14.94
N PHE A 80 0.88 -4.82 13.75
CA PHE A 80 1.77 -5.89 13.28
C PHE A 80 3.03 -6.07 14.14
N LYS A 81 3.45 -5.05 14.87
CA LYS A 81 4.55 -5.15 15.85
C LYS A 81 4.15 -5.88 17.13
N GLU A 82 2.85 -5.86 17.46
CA GLU A 82 2.31 -6.36 18.72
C GLU A 82 1.64 -7.74 18.62
N VAL A 83 1.45 -8.25 17.40
CA VAL A 83 0.79 -9.55 17.16
C VAL A 83 1.65 -10.71 17.66
N LYS A 84 1.01 -11.65 18.38
CA LYS A 84 1.62 -12.86 18.94
C LYS A 84 1.13 -14.17 18.32
N GLY A 85 0.04 -14.12 17.55
CA GLY A 85 -0.55 -15.30 16.90
C GLY A 85 0.22 -15.75 15.66
N ASP A 86 0.30 -17.05 15.45
CA ASP A 86 0.92 -17.68 14.25
C ASP A 86 0.28 -17.22 12.94
N VAL A 87 -1.02 -16.92 12.99
CA VAL A 87 -1.81 -16.39 11.90
C VAL A 87 -2.37 -15.03 12.29
N VAL A 88 -2.05 -14.03 11.49
CA VAL A 88 -2.57 -12.67 11.67
C VAL A 88 -3.71 -12.45 10.69
N ILE A 89 -4.85 -11.99 11.18
CA ILE A 89 -6.03 -11.71 10.36
C ILE A 89 -6.39 -10.23 10.49
N THR A 90 -6.39 -9.52 9.37
CA THR A 90 -6.91 -8.13 9.32
C THR A 90 -8.37 -8.13 8.94
N MET A 91 -9.17 -7.25 9.54
CA MET A 91 -10.55 -7.04 9.15
C MET A 91 -10.99 -5.60 9.46
N ASP A 92 -11.99 -5.12 8.71
CA ASP A 92 -12.54 -3.78 8.91
C ASP A 92 -13.57 -3.77 10.07
N ALA A 93 -13.65 -2.64 10.80
CA ALA A 93 -14.53 -2.54 11.97
C ALA A 93 -16.03 -2.37 11.63
N ASP A 94 -16.38 -2.11 10.39
CA ASP A 94 -17.71 -1.67 9.94
C ASP A 94 -18.74 -2.81 9.74
N LEU A 95 -18.43 -4.02 10.21
CA LEU A 95 -19.26 -5.23 10.09
C LEU A 95 -19.61 -5.63 8.64
N GLN A 96 -18.94 -5.10 7.64
CA GLN A 96 -19.12 -5.54 6.24
C GLN A 96 -18.48 -6.90 5.98
N ASP A 97 -17.39 -7.23 6.67
CA ASP A 97 -16.72 -8.51 6.64
C ASP A 97 -17.28 -9.45 7.73
N PHE A 98 -17.34 -10.73 7.44
CA PHE A 98 -17.90 -11.73 8.34
C PHE A 98 -16.79 -12.40 9.17
N PRO A 99 -16.77 -12.25 10.52
CA PRO A 99 -15.85 -12.98 11.39
C PRO A 99 -15.92 -14.50 11.23
N GLU A 100 -17.06 -15.02 10.80
CA GLU A 100 -17.30 -16.45 10.52
C GLU A 100 -16.40 -17.01 9.38
N GLU A 101 -15.74 -16.14 8.64
CA GLU A 101 -14.73 -16.54 7.63
C GLU A 101 -13.35 -16.84 8.23
N ILE A 102 -13.09 -16.45 9.47
CA ILE A 102 -11.80 -16.64 10.17
C ILE A 102 -11.32 -18.11 10.13
N PRO A 103 -12.14 -19.12 10.54
CA PRO A 103 -11.66 -20.50 10.56
C PRO A 103 -11.30 -21.03 9.19
N SER A 104 -12.00 -20.60 8.16
CA SER A 104 -11.75 -21.04 6.80
C SER A 104 -10.51 -20.39 6.20
N LEU A 105 -10.23 -19.13 6.52
CA LEU A 105 -8.99 -18.43 6.14
C LEU A 105 -7.79 -19.06 6.84
N TYR A 106 -7.91 -19.34 8.15
CA TYR A 106 -6.89 -20.03 8.94
C TYR A 106 -6.53 -21.39 8.35
N LYS A 107 -7.56 -22.25 8.14
CA LYS A 107 -7.37 -23.59 7.57
C LYS A 107 -6.74 -23.53 6.17
N MET A 108 -7.18 -22.60 5.33
CA MET A 108 -6.65 -22.43 3.98
C MET A 108 -5.18 -22.00 4.01
N LEU A 109 -4.82 -21.05 4.89
CA LEU A 109 -3.43 -20.59 5.05
C LEU A 109 -2.51 -21.74 5.51
N LYS A 110 -2.90 -22.49 6.56
CA LYS A 110 -2.11 -23.60 7.11
C LYS A 110 -2.02 -24.79 6.14
N ASN A 111 -3.17 -25.27 5.61
CA ASN A 111 -3.22 -26.48 4.78
C ASN A 111 -2.51 -26.30 3.44
N GLN A 112 -2.66 -25.13 2.83
CA GLN A 112 -1.99 -24.83 1.57
C GLN A 112 -0.58 -24.27 1.76
N LYS A 113 -0.13 -24.07 3.00
CA LYS A 113 1.17 -23.42 3.31
C LYS A 113 1.30 -22.10 2.56
N ALA A 114 0.23 -21.31 2.54
CA ALA A 114 0.22 -20.01 1.88
C ALA A 114 0.85 -18.94 2.78
N ASP A 115 1.45 -17.93 2.19
CA ASP A 115 1.98 -16.79 2.92
C ASP A 115 0.87 -15.79 3.24
N ILE A 116 -0.06 -15.60 2.30
CA ILE A 116 -1.24 -14.74 2.43
C ILE A 116 -2.45 -15.42 1.82
N VAL A 117 -3.59 -15.32 2.50
CA VAL A 117 -4.92 -15.60 1.94
C VAL A 117 -5.70 -14.28 1.92
N SER A 118 -5.98 -13.75 0.72
CA SER A 118 -6.76 -12.52 0.55
C SER A 118 -8.24 -12.86 0.34
N GLY A 119 -9.13 -12.15 1.02
CA GLY A 119 -10.55 -12.22 0.71
C GLY A 119 -10.84 -11.65 -0.67
N TRP A 120 -11.82 -12.23 -1.36
CA TRP A 120 -12.38 -11.72 -2.61
C TRP A 120 -13.89 -11.53 -2.48
N LYS A 121 -14.31 -10.27 -2.50
CA LYS A 121 -15.73 -9.86 -2.47
C LYS A 121 -16.30 -9.95 -3.88
N GLU A 122 -16.74 -11.16 -4.31
CA GLU A 122 -17.22 -11.41 -5.68
C GLU A 122 -18.47 -10.58 -5.99
N ASN A 123 -19.43 -10.55 -5.07
CA ASN A 123 -20.70 -9.81 -5.21
C ASN A 123 -20.69 -8.60 -4.26
N ARG A 124 -20.03 -7.50 -4.66
CA ARG A 124 -20.15 -6.24 -3.91
C ARG A 124 -21.54 -5.67 -4.07
N GLN A 125 -22.25 -5.48 -2.95
CA GLN A 125 -23.55 -4.81 -2.91
C GLN A 125 -23.45 -3.27 -3.02
N ASP A 126 -22.29 -2.75 -3.42
CA ASP A 126 -22.04 -1.33 -3.63
C ASP A 126 -22.55 -0.85 -5.02
N ASN A 127 -22.88 0.45 -5.14
CA ASN A 127 -23.32 1.08 -6.39
C ASN A 127 -22.39 0.75 -7.57
N LYS A 128 -22.96 0.08 -8.60
CA LYS A 128 -22.23 -0.57 -9.71
C LYS A 128 -21.38 0.39 -10.57
N LEU A 129 -21.80 1.64 -10.76
CA LEU A 129 -21.18 2.56 -11.72
C LEU A 129 -20.04 3.39 -11.13
N THR A 130 -20.15 3.86 -9.88
CA THR A 130 -19.16 4.78 -9.28
C THR A 130 -18.02 4.10 -8.57
N LYS A 131 -18.18 2.84 -8.12
CA LYS A 131 -17.16 2.12 -7.34
C LYS A 131 -16.53 0.92 -8.07
N ASN A 132 -17.27 0.23 -8.95
CA ASN A 132 -16.81 -1.02 -9.54
C ASN A 132 -15.87 -0.85 -10.74
N LEU A 133 -16.08 0.17 -11.61
CA LEU A 133 -15.25 0.37 -12.80
C LEU A 133 -13.82 0.81 -12.44
N PRO A 134 -13.61 1.83 -11.57
CA PRO A 134 -12.28 2.22 -11.13
C PRO A 134 -11.55 1.09 -10.39
N SER A 135 -12.26 0.30 -9.57
CA SER A 135 -11.69 -0.82 -8.84
C SER A 135 -11.22 -1.95 -9.77
N LYS A 136 -11.98 -2.24 -10.84
CA LYS A 136 -11.58 -3.25 -11.86
C LYS A 136 -10.34 -2.82 -12.63
N LEU A 137 -10.27 -1.55 -13.04
CA LEU A 137 -9.10 -1.01 -13.73
C LEU A 137 -7.87 -1.06 -12.82
N PHE A 138 -8.02 -0.60 -11.58
CA PHE A 138 -7.00 -0.65 -10.55
C PHE A 138 -6.46 -2.08 -10.33
N ASN A 139 -7.35 -3.04 -10.10
CA ASN A 139 -6.95 -4.43 -9.88
C ASN A 139 -6.30 -5.06 -11.13
N GLY A 140 -6.72 -4.66 -12.34
CA GLY A 140 -6.11 -5.08 -13.60
C GLY A 140 -4.66 -4.59 -13.75
N VAL A 141 -4.43 -3.30 -13.50
CA VAL A 141 -3.08 -2.71 -13.53
C VAL A 141 -2.22 -3.30 -12.42
N ALA A 142 -2.72 -3.39 -11.19
CA ALA A 142 -2.00 -3.97 -10.05
C ALA A 142 -1.54 -5.42 -10.35
N ARG A 143 -2.40 -6.25 -10.94
CA ARG A 143 -2.04 -7.61 -11.38
C ARG A 143 -0.92 -7.63 -12.40
N LYS A 144 -1.04 -6.79 -13.43
CA LYS A 144 -0.07 -6.76 -14.55
C LYS A 144 1.30 -6.26 -14.10
N THR A 145 1.33 -5.27 -13.21
CA THR A 145 2.58 -4.65 -12.73
C THR A 145 3.27 -5.47 -11.65
N SER A 146 2.52 -6.02 -10.69
CA SER A 146 3.08 -6.78 -9.56
C SER A 146 3.25 -8.27 -9.85
N GLY A 147 2.52 -8.80 -10.85
CA GLY A 147 2.45 -10.23 -11.11
C GLY A 147 1.78 -11.05 -9.99
N VAL A 148 1.05 -10.39 -9.07
CA VAL A 148 0.22 -11.03 -8.05
C VAL A 148 -1.17 -11.27 -8.63
N LYS A 149 -1.62 -12.53 -8.66
CA LYS A 149 -2.89 -12.92 -9.30
C LYS A 149 -4.06 -12.83 -8.32
N LEU A 150 -4.46 -11.61 -7.94
CA LEU A 150 -5.64 -11.37 -7.10
C LEU A 150 -6.74 -10.64 -7.90
N HIS A 151 -8.01 -10.98 -7.63
CA HIS A 151 -9.16 -10.27 -8.16
C HIS A 151 -9.49 -9.02 -7.35
N ASP A 152 -9.21 -9.03 -6.04
CA ASP A 152 -9.51 -7.93 -5.13
C ASP A 152 -8.32 -7.60 -4.20
N PHE A 153 -7.55 -6.58 -4.55
CA PHE A 153 -6.47 -6.06 -3.68
C PHE A 153 -7.01 -5.26 -2.49
N ASN A 154 -8.23 -4.70 -2.61
CA ASN A 154 -8.80 -3.77 -1.64
C ASN A 154 -9.60 -4.46 -0.50
N CYS A 155 -9.76 -5.78 -0.51
CA CYS A 155 -10.45 -6.47 0.58
C CYS A 155 -9.70 -6.27 1.90
N GLY A 156 -10.40 -5.82 2.95
CA GLY A 156 -9.83 -5.65 4.30
C GLY A 156 -9.54 -6.98 4.99
N LEU A 157 -10.38 -7.99 4.71
CA LEU A 157 -10.27 -9.31 5.29
C LEU A 157 -9.15 -10.11 4.62
N LYS A 158 -8.05 -10.32 5.32
CA LYS A 158 -6.89 -11.09 4.87
C LYS A 158 -6.29 -11.86 6.03
N ALA A 159 -5.76 -13.05 5.76
CA ALA A 159 -4.96 -13.82 6.69
C ALA A 159 -3.50 -13.87 6.22
N TYR A 160 -2.58 -13.73 7.14
CA TYR A 160 -1.14 -13.71 6.92
C TYR A 160 -0.45 -14.72 7.84
N ARG A 161 0.65 -15.29 7.40
CA ARG A 161 1.61 -15.89 8.32
C ARG A 161 2.24 -14.77 9.17
N TRP A 162 2.54 -15.05 10.43
CA TRP A 162 3.16 -14.08 11.33
C TRP A 162 4.41 -13.43 10.72
N GLU A 163 5.29 -14.24 10.12
CA GLU A 163 6.55 -13.77 9.52
C GLU A 163 6.34 -12.74 8.41
N VAL A 164 5.22 -12.82 7.69
CA VAL A 164 4.88 -11.83 6.65
C VAL A 164 4.68 -10.46 7.29
N THR A 165 3.93 -10.40 8.40
CA THR A 165 3.63 -9.13 9.08
C THR A 165 4.86 -8.48 9.69
N GLN A 166 5.85 -9.28 10.12
CA GLN A 166 7.10 -8.78 10.70
C GLN A 166 8.10 -8.26 9.65
N ASN A 167 7.97 -8.70 8.39
CA ASN A 167 8.94 -8.39 7.33
C ASN A 167 8.42 -7.43 6.28
N ILE A 168 7.20 -6.87 6.45
CA ILE A 168 6.66 -5.85 5.55
C ILE A 168 6.59 -4.49 6.26
N GLU A 169 7.04 -3.45 5.58
CA GLU A 169 6.91 -2.07 6.04
C GLU A 169 5.71 -1.40 5.36
N LEU A 170 4.80 -0.84 6.17
CA LEU A 170 3.61 -0.14 5.69
C LEU A 170 3.75 1.36 5.92
N TYR A 171 3.70 2.15 4.84
CA TYR A 171 3.71 3.60 4.87
C TYR A 171 2.66 4.19 3.91
N GLY A 172 2.25 5.43 4.10
CA GLY A 172 1.24 6.08 3.26
C GLY A 172 -0.02 5.22 3.11
N ASP A 173 -0.52 5.04 1.90
CA ASP A 173 -1.70 4.22 1.59
C ASP A 173 -1.38 2.77 1.17
N MET A 174 -0.22 2.24 1.59
CA MET A 174 0.29 0.93 1.17
C MET A 174 -0.50 -0.28 1.70
N HIS A 175 -1.50 -0.09 2.58
CA HIS A 175 -2.36 -1.18 3.09
C HIS A 175 -3.05 -2.00 1.97
N ARG A 176 -3.31 -1.39 0.81
CA ARG A 176 -3.88 -2.08 -0.36
C ARG A 176 -2.88 -2.98 -1.06
N TYR A 177 -1.60 -2.67 -0.90
CA TYR A 177 -0.49 -3.31 -1.61
C TYR A 177 0.27 -4.31 -0.76
N ILE A 178 -0.23 -4.65 0.43
CA ILE A 178 0.38 -5.67 1.30
C ILE A 178 0.74 -6.95 0.52
N PRO A 179 -0.12 -7.50 -0.37
CA PRO A 179 0.27 -8.68 -1.15
C PRO A 179 1.46 -8.44 -2.08
N VAL A 180 1.60 -7.23 -2.60
CA VAL A 180 2.75 -6.86 -3.47
C VAL A 180 4.01 -6.67 -2.65
N LEU A 181 3.91 -5.99 -1.50
CA LEU A 181 5.04 -5.80 -0.57
C LEU A 181 5.54 -7.15 -0.05
N ALA A 182 4.64 -8.05 0.33
CA ALA A 182 4.98 -9.40 0.76
C ALA A 182 5.70 -10.18 -0.35
N LYS A 183 5.21 -10.12 -1.60
CA LYS A 183 5.89 -10.75 -2.74
C LYS A 183 7.30 -10.20 -2.95
N ASN A 184 7.47 -8.88 -2.83
CA ASN A 184 8.79 -8.23 -2.95
C ASN A 184 9.73 -8.62 -1.81
N ALA A 185 9.19 -8.93 -0.62
CA ALA A 185 9.93 -9.46 0.52
C ALA A 185 10.21 -10.98 0.42
N GLY A 186 9.79 -11.66 -0.67
CA GLY A 186 10.04 -13.08 -0.90
C GLY A 186 8.85 -14.01 -0.60
N TYR A 187 7.74 -13.49 -0.07
CA TYR A 187 6.53 -14.26 0.23
C TYR A 187 5.64 -14.36 -1.02
N SER A 188 5.82 -15.40 -1.82
CA SER A 188 5.21 -15.48 -3.15
C SER A 188 3.93 -16.30 -3.21
N LYS A 189 3.63 -17.11 -2.18
CA LYS A 189 2.45 -17.98 -2.17
C LYS A 189 1.22 -17.23 -1.66
N ILE A 190 0.70 -16.38 -2.51
CA ILE A 190 -0.47 -15.52 -2.26
C ILE A 190 -1.66 -16.12 -2.97
N ILE A 191 -2.69 -16.47 -2.21
CA ILE A 191 -3.92 -17.11 -2.71
C ILE A 191 -5.14 -16.28 -2.32
N GLU A 192 -6.28 -16.59 -2.96
CA GLU A 192 -7.50 -15.83 -2.79
C GLU A 192 -8.67 -16.74 -2.38
N LYS A 193 -9.54 -16.25 -1.54
CA LYS A 193 -10.76 -16.93 -1.09
C LYS A 193 -11.97 -16.04 -1.31
N LYS A 194 -13.00 -16.57 -1.95
CA LYS A 194 -14.31 -15.89 -1.99
C LYS A 194 -14.87 -15.79 -0.58
N VAL A 195 -15.19 -14.57 -0.16
CA VAL A 195 -15.72 -14.26 1.15
C VAL A 195 -17.08 -13.59 1.03
N LYS A 196 -17.96 -13.83 2.03
CA LYS A 196 -19.23 -13.15 2.14
C LYS A 196 -19.00 -11.66 2.45
N HIS A 197 -19.88 -10.82 1.94
CA HIS A 197 -19.87 -9.38 2.16
C HIS A 197 -21.28 -8.87 2.30
N GLN A 198 -21.51 -7.98 3.27
CA GLN A 198 -22.81 -7.32 3.47
C GLN A 198 -22.68 -5.80 3.35
N ALA A 199 -23.83 -5.15 3.15
CA ALA A 199 -23.87 -3.69 3.21
C ALA A 199 -23.53 -3.21 4.63
N ARG A 200 -22.93 -2.01 4.74
CA ARG A 200 -22.61 -1.39 6.02
C ARG A 200 -23.86 -1.25 6.88
N LYS A 201 -23.77 -1.70 8.13
CA LYS A 201 -24.91 -1.70 9.07
C LYS A 201 -25.02 -0.36 9.80
N TYR A 202 -23.87 0.24 10.17
CA TYR A 202 -23.78 1.48 10.94
C TYR A 202 -22.91 2.52 10.23
N GLY A 203 -23.16 3.81 10.51
CA GLY A 203 -22.33 4.91 10.04
C GLY A 203 -22.46 5.27 8.55
N VAL A 204 -21.73 6.31 8.12
CA VAL A 204 -21.75 6.84 6.76
C VAL A 204 -20.39 6.59 6.10
N SER A 205 -20.39 6.29 4.80
CA SER A 205 -19.13 6.13 4.04
C SER A 205 -18.36 7.44 4.01
N LYS A 206 -17.14 7.47 4.56
CA LYS A 206 -16.25 8.64 4.65
C LYS A 206 -15.49 8.95 3.35
N PHE A 207 -15.76 8.23 2.26
CA PHE A 207 -15.04 8.35 0.99
C PHE A 207 -15.71 9.33 0.03
N GLY A 208 -15.05 10.47 -0.25
CA GLY A 208 -15.47 11.52 -1.18
C GLY A 208 -15.06 11.29 -2.65
N ALA A 209 -15.39 12.29 -3.53
CA ALA A 209 -15.15 12.28 -4.98
C ALA A 209 -13.65 12.23 -5.38
N ASN A 210 -12.74 12.67 -4.50
CA ASN A 210 -11.29 12.64 -4.71
C ASN A 210 -10.69 11.23 -4.86
N ARG A 211 -11.52 10.19 -4.66
CA ARG A 211 -11.10 8.78 -4.78
C ARG A 211 -10.54 8.42 -6.16
N PHE A 212 -11.00 9.09 -7.22
CA PHE A 212 -10.57 8.80 -8.58
C PHE A 212 -9.15 9.30 -8.84
N VAL A 213 -8.87 10.54 -8.41
CA VAL A 213 -7.53 11.14 -8.54
C VAL A 213 -6.53 10.39 -7.66
N ASN A 214 -6.90 10.12 -6.41
CA ASN A 214 -6.06 9.36 -5.48
C ASN A 214 -5.82 7.93 -6.00
N GLY A 215 -6.84 7.26 -6.54
CA GLY A 215 -6.69 5.93 -7.12
C GLY A 215 -5.73 5.87 -8.32
N PHE A 216 -5.70 6.92 -9.15
CA PHE A 216 -4.74 7.02 -10.25
C PHE A 216 -3.31 7.27 -9.74
N LEU A 217 -3.14 8.17 -8.77
CA LEU A 217 -1.85 8.41 -8.12
C LEU A 217 -1.34 7.16 -7.38
N ASP A 218 -2.25 6.43 -6.73
CA ASP A 218 -1.95 5.16 -6.08
C ASP A 218 -1.43 4.11 -7.09
N LEU A 219 -2.01 4.06 -8.31
CA LEU A 219 -1.53 3.16 -9.37
C LEU A 219 -0.12 3.51 -9.84
N ILE A 220 0.17 4.80 -10.02
CA ILE A 220 1.50 5.27 -10.38
C ILE A 220 2.48 4.91 -9.25
N THR A 221 2.12 5.21 -8.01
CA THR A 221 2.94 4.89 -6.83
C THR A 221 3.19 3.38 -6.72
N LEU A 222 2.16 2.55 -6.95
CA LEU A 222 2.31 1.10 -6.97
C LEU A 222 3.29 0.64 -8.07
N PHE A 223 3.14 1.18 -9.27
CA PHE A 223 4.03 0.84 -10.39
C PHE A 223 5.48 1.16 -10.04
N PHE A 224 5.74 2.36 -9.53
CA PHE A 224 7.09 2.76 -9.14
C PHE A 224 7.59 1.98 -7.92
N ALA A 225 6.79 1.81 -6.88
CA ALA A 225 7.18 1.07 -5.68
C ALA A 225 7.43 -0.42 -5.96
N SER A 226 6.60 -1.07 -6.77
CA SER A 226 6.74 -2.50 -7.07
C SER A 226 7.94 -2.81 -7.96
N ARG A 227 8.26 -1.92 -8.92
CA ARG A 227 9.31 -2.18 -9.91
C ARG A 227 10.64 -1.52 -9.56
N PHE A 228 10.62 -0.42 -8.82
CA PHE A 228 11.75 0.47 -8.65
C PHE A 228 11.93 1.01 -7.23
N GLY A 229 11.02 0.66 -6.31
CA GLY A 229 11.00 1.18 -4.94
C GLY A 229 12.32 1.02 -4.18
N ASN A 230 13.11 0.00 -4.55
CA ASN A 230 14.42 -0.24 -3.94
C ASN A 230 15.61 0.31 -4.76
N LYS A 231 15.38 0.75 -6.01
CA LYS A 231 16.46 1.18 -6.92
C LYS A 231 16.00 2.27 -7.90
N PRO A 232 15.58 3.45 -7.43
CA PRO A 232 15.12 4.54 -8.30
C PRO A 232 16.19 5.02 -9.28
N MET A 233 17.47 4.93 -8.90
CA MET A 233 18.61 5.28 -9.75
C MET A 233 18.67 4.47 -11.06
N HIS A 234 18.23 3.21 -11.05
CA HIS A 234 18.25 2.36 -12.24
C HIS A 234 17.37 2.86 -13.38
N ILE A 235 16.25 3.55 -13.09
CA ILE A 235 15.39 4.10 -14.14
C ILE A 235 15.76 5.53 -14.46
N PHE A 236 15.65 6.38 -13.43
CA PHE A 236 15.83 7.81 -13.63
C PHE A 236 17.27 8.12 -14.04
N GLY A 237 18.24 7.41 -13.46
CA GLY A 237 19.64 7.54 -13.82
C GLY A 237 19.92 7.05 -15.25
N LEU A 238 19.40 5.86 -15.64
CA LEU A 238 19.59 5.35 -17.00
C LEU A 238 18.93 6.27 -18.04
N LEU A 239 17.66 6.62 -17.85
CA LEU A 239 16.92 7.48 -18.76
C LEU A 239 17.57 8.87 -18.85
N GLY A 240 17.97 9.43 -17.71
CA GLY A 240 18.66 10.71 -17.64
C GLY A 240 20.00 10.69 -18.39
N THR A 241 20.81 9.65 -18.19
CA THR A 241 22.09 9.47 -18.89
C THR A 241 21.87 9.34 -20.41
N LEU A 242 20.91 8.54 -20.84
CA LEU A 242 20.61 8.39 -22.28
C LEU A 242 20.14 9.70 -22.92
N MET A 243 19.25 10.44 -22.25
CA MET A 243 18.79 11.75 -22.74
C MET A 243 19.96 12.75 -22.82
N PHE A 244 20.80 12.80 -21.80
CA PHE A 244 21.97 13.68 -21.79
C PHE A 244 22.92 13.34 -22.94
N ILE A 245 23.24 12.06 -23.15
CA ILE A 245 24.14 11.59 -24.21
C ILE A 245 23.55 11.95 -25.59
N LEU A 246 22.27 11.71 -25.82
CA LEU A 246 21.60 12.05 -27.09
C LEU A 246 21.64 13.55 -27.35
N GLY A 247 21.32 14.38 -26.36
CA GLY A 247 21.40 15.83 -26.46
C GLY A 247 22.83 16.33 -26.73
N PHE A 248 23.80 15.74 -26.03
CA PHE A 248 25.22 16.09 -26.21
C PHE A 248 25.70 15.79 -27.64
N PHE A 249 25.47 14.57 -28.12
CA PHE A 249 25.94 14.21 -29.48
C PHE A 249 25.18 14.98 -30.57
N ALA A 250 23.87 15.27 -30.38
CA ALA A 250 23.13 16.11 -31.31
C ALA A 250 23.71 17.54 -31.37
N SER A 251 23.96 18.16 -30.23
CA SER A 251 24.57 19.49 -30.15
C SER A 251 26.00 19.49 -30.72
N PHE A 252 26.77 18.45 -30.43
CA PHE A 252 28.16 18.28 -30.92
C PHE A 252 28.18 18.14 -32.45
N TYR A 253 27.25 17.35 -33.01
CA TYR A 253 27.12 17.22 -34.47
C TYR A 253 26.81 18.56 -35.14
N LEU A 254 25.90 19.35 -34.61
CA LEU A 254 25.58 20.69 -35.12
C LEU A 254 26.76 21.62 -35.06
N GLY A 255 27.58 21.51 -34.03
CA GLY A 255 28.83 22.25 -33.89
C GLY A 255 29.85 21.87 -34.97
N ILE A 256 30.11 20.58 -35.19
CA ILE A 256 31.02 20.09 -36.22
C ILE A 256 30.54 20.46 -37.62
N GLU A 257 29.24 20.29 -37.92
CA GLU A 257 28.63 20.68 -39.20
C GLU A 257 28.87 22.16 -39.53
N LYS A 258 28.72 23.03 -38.50
CA LYS A 258 28.95 24.45 -38.69
C LYS A 258 30.43 24.73 -38.94
N LEU A 259 31.35 24.15 -38.15
CA LEU A 259 32.80 24.31 -38.36
C LEU A 259 33.20 23.84 -39.78
N TYR A 260 32.71 22.70 -40.23
CA TYR A 260 32.97 22.18 -41.57
C TYR A 260 32.51 23.17 -42.65
N LYS A 261 31.26 23.71 -42.54
CA LYS A 261 30.72 24.69 -43.51
C LYS A 261 31.54 25.98 -43.56
N VAL A 262 31.98 26.48 -42.41
CA VAL A 262 32.73 27.74 -42.32
C VAL A 262 34.18 27.58 -42.80
N TYR A 263 34.90 26.56 -42.31
CA TYR A 263 36.35 26.44 -42.51
C TYR A 263 36.75 25.61 -43.73
N ILE A 264 35.96 24.63 -44.13
CA ILE A 264 36.30 23.73 -45.20
C ILE A 264 35.52 24.08 -46.48
N SER A 265 34.21 24.27 -46.37
CA SER A 265 33.36 24.57 -47.52
C SER A 265 33.29 26.06 -47.89
N HIS A 266 33.86 26.94 -47.02
CA HIS A 266 33.82 28.41 -47.21
C HIS A 266 32.44 28.97 -47.53
N THR A 267 31.39 28.33 -47.03
CA THR A 267 29.98 28.75 -47.22
C THR A 267 29.47 29.51 -45.99
N SER A 268 28.58 30.50 -46.23
CA SER A 268 27.94 31.20 -45.13
C SER A 268 27.06 30.22 -44.31
N ALA A 269 27.40 29.96 -43.05
CA ALA A 269 26.64 29.11 -42.16
C ALA A 269 25.77 30.00 -41.24
N ARG A 270 24.48 29.61 -41.06
CA ARG A 270 23.58 30.22 -40.07
C ARG A 270 24.15 30.05 -38.64
N LEU A 271 23.69 30.89 -37.71
CA LEU A 271 24.08 30.70 -36.31
C LEU A 271 23.53 29.35 -35.81
N ILE A 272 24.25 28.66 -34.94
CA ILE A 272 23.79 27.42 -34.33
C ILE A 272 22.50 27.67 -33.57
N THR A 273 22.35 28.86 -32.96
CA THR A 273 21.17 29.33 -32.25
C THR A 273 19.95 29.53 -33.14
N ASP A 274 20.11 29.64 -34.47
CA ASP A 274 18.98 29.73 -35.40
C ASP A 274 18.35 28.36 -35.70
N SER A 275 19.01 27.28 -35.24
CA SER A 275 18.53 25.92 -35.43
C SER A 275 17.60 25.47 -34.29
N PRO A 276 16.34 25.10 -34.56
CA PRO A 276 15.47 24.53 -33.54
C PRO A 276 16.07 23.27 -32.88
N TYR A 277 16.85 22.49 -33.61
CA TYR A 277 17.48 21.27 -33.11
C TYR A 277 18.53 21.53 -32.02
N PHE A 278 19.16 22.69 -32.03
CA PHE A 278 20.07 23.11 -30.97
C PHE A 278 19.33 23.25 -29.62
N TYR A 279 18.19 23.91 -29.64
CA TYR A 279 17.40 24.08 -28.41
C TYR A 279 16.81 22.76 -27.93
N ILE A 280 16.37 21.88 -28.84
CA ILE A 280 15.91 20.55 -28.52
C ILE A 280 17.04 19.75 -27.84
N SER A 281 18.24 19.76 -28.38
CA SER A 281 19.41 19.08 -27.79
C SER A 281 19.77 19.63 -26.41
N LEU A 282 19.68 20.95 -26.23
CA LEU A 282 19.91 21.59 -24.93
C LEU A 282 18.87 21.16 -23.89
N VAL A 283 17.59 21.14 -24.27
CA VAL A 283 16.49 20.66 -23.41
C VAL A 283 16.73 19.20 -23.01
N PHE A 284 17.13 18.34 -23.93
CA PHE A 284 17.46 16.94 -23.63
C PHE A 284 18.60 16.80 -22.62
N MET A 285 19.64 17.64 -22.73
CA MET A 285 20.74 17.65 -21.74
C MET A 285 20.26 18.11 -20.36
N ILE A 286 19.46 19.18 -20.30
CA ILE A 286 18.95 19.71 -19.03
C ILE A 286 18.02 18.69 -18.38
N LEU A 287 17.03 18.16 -19.10
CA LEU A 287 16.10 17.16 -18.59
C LEU A 287 16.82 15.86 -18.21
N GLY A 288 17.84 15.46 -18.99
CA GLY A 288 18.68 14.31 -18.67
C GLY A 288 19.39 14.46 -17.35
N THR A 289 20.01 15.62 -17.11
CA THR A 289 20.66 15.94 -15.83
C THR A 289 19.66 15.96 -14.67
N GLN A 290 18.48 16.56 -14.86
CA GLN A 290 17.43 16.60 -13.83
C GLN A 290 16.93 15.20 -13.46
N LEU A 291 16.69 14.35 -14.44
CA LEU A 291 16.27 12.97 -14.20
C LEU A 291 17.35 12.17 -13.47
N PHE A 292 18.62 12.33 -13.85
CA PHE A 292 19.74 11.69 -13.17
C PHE A 292 19.81 12.10 -11.69
N LEU A 293 19.73 13.41 -11.41
CA LEU A 293 19.73 13.93 -10.05
C LEU A 293 18.50 13.45 -9.25
N ALA A 294 17.31 13.41 -9.87
CA ALA A 294 16.11 12.88 -9.23
C ALA A 294 16.27 11.40 -8.86
N GLY A 295 16.89 10.59 -9.72
CA GLY A 295 17.21 9.20 -9.44
C GLY A 295 18.18 9.04 -8.27
N PHE A 296 19.23 9.85 -8.25
CA PHE A 296 20.23 9.85 -7.18
C PHE A 296 19.63 10.26 -5.82
N LEU A 297 18.84 11.35 -5.80
CA LEU A 297 18.13 11.79 -4.59
C LEU A 297 17.13 10.73 -4.11
N GLY A 298 16.39 10.11 -5.02
CA GLY A 298 15.49 9.01 -4.71
C GLY A 298 16.20 7.84 -4.03
N GLU A 299 17.38 7.46 -4.53
CA GLU A 299 18.20 6.39 -3.94
C GLU A 299 18.67 6.75 -2.52
N LEU A 300 19.10 8.00 -2.30
CA LEU A 300 19.50 8.47 -0.97
C LEU A 300 18.33 8.46 0.02
N ILE A 301 17.14 8.89 -0.42
CA ILE A 301 15.93 8.89 0.43
C ILE A 301 15.56 7.46 0.82
N VAL A 302 15.55 6.52 -0.12
CA VAL A 302 15.24 5.10 0.14
C VAL A 302 16.24 4.50 1.14
N ARG A 303 17.53 4.81 1.03
CA ARG A 303 18.54 4.33 1.97
C ARG A 303 18.39 4.90 3.38
N ASN A 304 17.95 6.16 3.50
CA ASN A 304 17.93 6.88 4.78
C ASN A 304 16.62 6.73 5.56
N ASN A 305 15.55 6.14 4.96
CA ASN A 305 14.20 6.12 5.55
C ASN A 305 13.88 4.86 6.37
N ARG A 306 14.88 4.03 6.71
CA ARG A 306 14.65 2.71 7.34
C ARG A 306 14.16 2.72 8.79
N GLU A 307 14.05 3.86 9.50
CA GLU A 307 13.77 3.86 10.96
C GLU A 307 12.80 4.95 11.47
N LYS A 308 12.02 5.61 10.65
CA LYS A 308 11.11 6.64 11.17
C LYS A 308 9.75 6.06 11.56
N GLN A 309 9.46 6.08 12.86
CA GLN A 309 8.14 5.85 13.41
C GLN A 309 7.17 6.91 12.86
N LEU A 310 6.19 6.49 12.05
CA LEU A 310 5.29 7.39 11.29
C LEU A 310 4.06 7.84 12.11
N TYR A 311 3.93 7.42 13.39
CA TYR A 311 2.77 7.65 14.23
C TYR A 311 3.17 7.91 15.69
N LEU A 312 2.33 8.65 16.39
CA LEU A 312 2.45 8.87 17.84
C LEU A 312 1.30 8.15 18.55
N VAL A 313 1.64 7.16 19.36
CA VAL A 313 0.70 6.46 20.22
C VAL A 313 0.33 7.39 21.38
N GLN A 314 -0.95 7.48 21.69
CA GLN A 314 -1.46 8.25 22.84
C GLN A 314 -1.74 7.37 24.04
N LYS A 315 -2.31 6.19 23.84
CA LYS A 315 -2.62 5.21 24.88
C LYS A 315 -2.45 3.78 24.34
N GLU A 316 -2.10 2.87 25.23
CA GLU A 316 -1.97 1.43 24.99
C GLU A 316 -2.74 0.68 26.06
N LEU A 317 -3.31 -0.49 25.71
CA LEU A 317 -4.04 -1.37 26.62
C LEU A 317 -3.54 -2.80 26.43
N ASN A 318 -3.14 -3.46 27.55
CA ASN A 318 -2.78 -4.88 27.62
C ASN A 318 -1.67 -5.31 26.64
N LEU A 319 -0.79 -4.39 26.21
CA LEU A 319 0.38 -4.68 25.37
C LEU A 319 1.59 -4.99 26.28
N ASN A 320 1.72 -6.23 26.76
CA ASN A 320 2.90 -6.70 27.51
C ASN A 320 3.52 -7.93 26.86
#